data_3fa9a126c85aa471292a08712152fbde
#
_entry.id   3fa9a126c85aa471292a08712152fbde
#
_cell.length_a   1.000
_cell.length_b   1.000
_cell.length_c   1.000
_cell.angle_alpha   90.00
_cell.angle_beta   90.00
_cell.angle_gamma   90.00
#
_symmetry.space_group_name_H-M   'P 1'
#
loop_
_entity.id
_entity.type
_entity.pdbx_description
1 polymer ?
#
loop_
_entity_poly.entity_id
_entity_poly.type
_entity_poly.pdbx_seq_one_letter_code
_entity_poly.pdbx_strand_id
1 'polypeptide(L)'
;GRLAGLTPGFAGADIANICNEAAIVAARRKADTVAIEDFEKATDRVVGGLESNKIISKEEREIVAHHEAGHAVAGWFLEHADPLLKVTIIPRSSGALGFAQYLPKEVFLRTEEQIMDIVSMALAGRAAEEVFFGDVTTGASDDLRRVTDLIYSTIQLYGMNPNVGQLAFPKDPN
;
A
#
# COMPACT_ATOMS: atom_id res chain seq x y z
N GLY A 1 -18.91 -8.85 -7.90
CA GLY A 1 -19.59 -7.72 -7.26
C GLY A 1 -18.61 -6.82 -6.48
N ARG A 2 -19.10 -5.71 -5.90
CA ARG A 2 -18.28 -4.68 -5.25
C ARG A 2 -17.29 -5.22 -4.21
N LEU A 3 -17.73 -6.16 -3.34
CA LEU A 3 -16.84 -6.78 -2.36
C LEU A 3 -15.69 -7.57 -2.99
N ALA A 4 -15.93 -8.30 -4.06
CA ALA A 4 -14.87 -9.03 -4.75
C ALA A 4 -13.80 -8.08 -5.33
N GLY A 5 -14.22 -6.89 -5.78
CA GLY A 5 -13.27 -5.85 -6.21
C GLY A 5 -12.43 -5.26 -5.08
N LEU A 6 -12.91 -5.31 -3.83
CA LEU A 6 -12.19 -4.81 -2.65
C LEU A 6 -11.30 -5.85 -1.98
N THR A 7 -11.39 -7.12 -2.40
CA THR A 7 -10.68 -8.25 -1.79
C THR A 7 -9.85 -9.05 -2.81
N PRO A 8 -9.02 -8.38 -3.63
CA PRO A 8 -8.17 -9.08 -4.59
C PRO A 8 -7.15 -9.97 -3.86
N GLY A 9 -6.96 -11.20 -4.35
CA GLY A 9 -6.00 -12.14 -3.78
C GLY A 9 -6.39 -12.78 -2.44
N PHE A 10 -7.58 -12.49 -1.91
CA PHE A 10 -8.05 -13.05 -0.65
C PHE A 10 -8.45 -14.52 -0.80
N ALA A 11 -8.04 -15.34 0.16
CA ALA A 11 -8.49 -16.72 0.29
C ALA A 11 -9.87 -16.80 0.95
N GLY A 12 -10.51 -17.97 0.89
CA GLY A 12 -11.80 -18.20 1.53
C GLY A 12 -11.80 -17.89 3.03
N ALA A 13 -10.70 -18.15 3.72
CA ALA A 13 -10.53 -17.85 5.14
C ALA A 13 -10.54 -16.33 5.41
N ASP A 14 -9.92 -15.54 4.54
CA ASP A 14 -9.90 -14.08 4.65
C ASP A 14 -11.29 -13.50 4.44
N ILE A 15 -12.03 -14.02 3.47
CA ILE A 15 -13.42 -13.63 3.21
C ILE A 15 -14.30 -13.97 4.42
N ALA A 16 -14.15 -15.17 5.00
CA ALA A 16 -14.88 -15.56 6.20
C ALA A 16 -14.57 -14.60 7.37
N ASN A 17 -13.32 -14.20 7.54
CA ASN A 17 -12.91 -13.23 8.54
C ASN A 17 -13.57 -11.86 8.30
N ILE A 18 -13.61 -11.38 7.05
CA ILE A 18 -14.31 -10.13 6.70
C ILE A 18 -15.80 -10.23 7.03
N CYS A 19 -16.45 -11.34 6.77
CA CYS A 19 -17.86 -11.53 7.12
C CYS A 19 -18.10 -11.44 8.63
N ASN A 20 -17.23 -12.05 9.44
CA ASN A 20 -17.29 -11.97 10.90
C ASN A 20 -17.07 -10.55 11.39
N GLU A 21 -16.05 -9.86 10.88
CA GLU A 21 -15.76 -8.47 11.24
C GLU A 21 -16.91 -7.53 10.80
N ALA A 22 -17.52 -7.74 9.63
CA ALA A 22 -18.67 -6.95 9.19
C ALA A 22 -19.86 -7.12 10.14
N ALA A 23 -20.12 -8.34 10.62
CA ALA A 23 -21.18 -8.59 11.60
C ALA A 23 -20.88 -7.85 12.93
N ILE A 24 -19.62 -7.81 13.37
CA ILE A 24 -19.21 -7.05 14.56
C ILE A 24 -19.42 -5.54 14.35
N VAL A 25 -19.07 -5.02 13.17
CA VAL A 25 -19.29 -3.60 12.82
C VAL A 25 -20.77 -3.27 12.85
N ALA A 26 -21.64 -4.10 12.24
CA ALA A 26 -23.08 -3.94 12.25
C ALA A 26 -23.66 -3.97 13.69
N ALA A 27 -23.21 -4.92 14.51
CA ALA A 27 -23.62 -5.04 15.91
C ALA A 27 -23.23 -3.79 16.73
N ARG A 28 -22.05 -3.22 16.53
CA ARG A 28 -21.60 -1.99 17.22
C ARG A 28 -22.47 -0.78 16.88
N ARG A 29 -22.98 -0.66 15.67
CA ARG A 29 -23.94 0.38 15.27
C ARG A 29 -25.39 0.03 15.60
N LYS A 30 -25.63 -1.11 16.29
CA LYS A 30 -26.94 -1.60 16.70
C LYS A 30 -27.89 -1.82 15.50
N ALA A 31 -27.37 -2.33 14.40
CA ALA A 31 -28.17 -2.66 13.22
C ALA A 31 -28.66 -4.09 13.24
N ASP A 32 -29.85 -4.31 12.72
CA ASP A 32 -30.47 -5.65 12.60
C ASP A 32 -29.90 -6.44 11.41
N THR A 33 -29.26 -5.77 10.46
CA THR A 33 -28.70 -6.40 9.24
C THR A 33 -27.32 -5.85 8.94
N VAL A 34 -26.49 -6.68 8.27
CA VAL A 34 -25.17 -6.28 7.79
C VAL A 34 -25.33 -5.60 6.44
N ALA A 35 -24.84 -4.36 6.32
CA ALA A 35 -24.87 -3.55 5.11
C ALA A 35 -23.50 -3.59 4.39
N ILE A 36 -23.46 -3.07 3.16
CA ILE A 36 -22.21 -3.02 2.37
C ILE A 36 -21.15 -2.18 3.04
N GLU A 37 -21.52 -1.12 3.73
CA GLU A 37 -20.65 -0.23 4.47
C GLU A 37 -19.95 -0.93 5.64
N ASP A 38 -20.61 -1.94 6.23
CA ASP A 38 -20.03 -2.75 7.30
C ASP A 38 -18.92 -3.66 6.75
N PHE A 39 -19.14 -4.21 5.55
CA PHE A 39 -18.13 -5.00 4.83
C PHE A 39 -16.94 -4.14 4.40
N GLU A 40 -17.17 -2.91 3.94
CA GLU A 40 -16.09 -1.99 3.56
C GLU A 40 -15.23 -1.65 4.77
N LYS A 41 -15.83 -1.31 5.91
CA LYS A 41 -15.12 -1.07 7.17
C LYS A 41 -14.39 -2.32 7.67
N ALA A 42 -15.02 -3.49 7.53
CA ALA A 42 -14.39 -4.76 7.89
C ALA A 42 -13.17 -5.06 7.02
N THR A 43 -13.27 -4.82 5.71
CA THR A 43 -12.16 -4.98 4.77
C THR A 43 -11.00 -4.04 5.12
N ASP A 44 -11.29 -2.77 5.39
CA ASP A 44 -10.28 -1.80 5.83
C ASP A 44 -9.54 -2.27 7.10
N ARG A 45 -10.28 -2.86 8.03
CA ARG A 45 -9.72 -3.37 9.28
C ARG A 45 -8.87 -4.62 9.08
N VAL A 46 -9.28 -5.50 8.19
CA VAL A 46 -8.52 -6.74 7.88
C VAL A 46 -7.26 -6.40 7.08
N VAL A 47 -7.33 -5.50 6.11
CA VAL A 47 -6.20 -5.09 5.25
C VAL A 47 -5.25 -4.16 5.98
N GLY A 48 -5.75 -3.08 6.54
CA GLY A 48 -4.94 -2.02 7.14
C GLY A 48 -4.67 -2.19 8.65
N GLY A 49 -5.26 -3.19 9.29
CA GLY A 49 -5.23 -3.36 10.74
C GLY A 49 -6.26 -2.50 11.47
N LEU A 50 -6.29 -2.62 12.79
CA LEU A 50 -7.20 -1.84 13.64
C LEU A 50 -6.89 -0.34 13.54
N GLU A 51 -7.94 0.47 13.53
CA GLU A 51 -7.78 1.91 13.69
C GLU A 51 -7.15 2.21 15.04
N SER A 52 -6.22 3.14 15.05
CA SER A 52 -5.55 3.62 16.26
C SER A 52 -6.18 4.92 16.72
N ASN A 53 -6.39 5.05 18.02
CA ASN A 53 -6.83 6.29 18.64
C ASN A 53 -5.66 7.28 18.85
N LYS A 54 -4.53 7.09 18.17
CA LYS A 54 -3.42 8.05 18.22
C LYS A 54 -3.93 9.41 17.75
N ILE A 55 -3.73 10.40 18.59
CA ILE A 55 -3.96 11.80 18.24
C ILE A 55 -2.69 12.26 17.52
N ILE A 56 -2.80 12.45 16.19
CA ILE A 56 -1.75 13.10 15.39
C ILE A 56 -2.05 14.60 15.30
N SER A 57 -1.01 15.41 15.32
CA SER A 57 -1.13 16.86 15.17
C SER A 57 -1.74 17.22 13.81
N LYS A 58 -2.23 18.44 13.66
CA LYS A 58 -2.75 18.90 12.37
C LYS A 58 -1.65 18.91 11.29
N GLU A 59 -0.45 19.31 11.68
CA GLU A 59 0.73 19.36 10.81
C GLU A 59 1.14 17.97 10.32
N GLU A 60 1.26 17.00 11.24
CA GLU A 60 1.56 15.60 10.86
C GLU A 60 0.49 15.02 9.96
N ARG A 61 -0.80 15.33 10.21
CA ARG A 61 -1.90 14.87 9.36
C ARG A 61 -1.80 15.45 7.96
N GLU A 62 -1.40 16.71 7.83
CA GLU A 62 -1.20 17.37 6.55
C GLU A 62 -0.03 16.74 5.79
N ILE A 63 1.08 16.47 6.45
CA ILE A 63 2.23 15.76 5.86
C ILE A 63 1.83 14.37 5.36
N VAL A 64 1.15 13.57 6.20
CA VAL A 64 0.66 12.24 5.82
C VAL A 64 -0.29 12.31 4.62
N ALA A 65 -1.18 13.31 4.60
CA ALA A 65 -2.12 13.46 3.49
C ALA A 65 -1.42 13.75 2.16
N HIS A 66 -0.39 14.58 2.15
CA HIS A 66 0.41 14.86 0.95
C HIS A 66 1.25 13.66 0.55
N HIS A 67 1.83 12.94 1.50
CA HIS A 67 2.57 11.70 1.27
C HIS A 67 1.69 10.66 0.55
N GLU A 68 0.53 10.34 1.11
CA GLU A 68 -0.40 9.38 0.51
C GLU A 68 -0.97 9.87 -0.84
N ALA A 69 -1.21 11.18 -0.97
CA ALA A 69 -1.61 11.77 -2.23
C ALA A 69 -0.51 11.66 -3.29
N GLY A 70 0.75 11.77 -2.91
CA GLY A 70 1.90 11.54 -3.78
C GLY A 70 1.87 10.15 -4.43
N HIS A 71 1.70 9.11 -3.62
CA HIS A 71 1.54 7.74 -4.13
C HIS A 71 0.33 7.61 -5.06
N ALA A 72 -0.81 8.21 -4.67
CA ALA A 72 -2.03 8.14 -5.46
C ALA A 72 -1.89 8.83 -6.82
N VAL A 73 -1.29 10.02 -6.87
CA VAL A 73 -1.07 10.78 -8.10
C VAL A 73 -0.08 10.07 -9.01
N ALA A 74 1.06 9.61 -8.48
CA ALA A 74 2.03 8.87 -9.27
C ALA A 74 1.42 7.59 -9.85
N GLY A 75 0.72 6.81 -9.02
CA GLY A 75 0.05 5.58 -9.47
C GLY A 75 -1.05 5.82 -10.51
N TRP A 76 -1.66 7.01 -10.53
CA TRP A 76 -2.66 7.39 -11.53
C TRP A 76 -2.06 7.65 -12.92
N PHE A 77 -0.86 8.24 -12.98
CA PHE A 77 -0.23 8.64 -14.23
C PHE A 77 0.79 7.64 -14.77
N LEU A 78 1.30 6.71 -13.95
CA LEU A 78 2.25 5.70 -14.38
C LEU A 78 1.51 4.54 -15.07
N GLU A 79 1.98 4.16 -16.26
CA GLU A 79 1.31 3.17 -17.11
C GLU A 79 1.23 1.79 -16.48
N HIS A 80 2.30 1.40 -15.78
CA HIS A 80 2.44 0.05 -15.23
C HIS A 80 2.12 -0.03 -13.74
N ALA A 81 1.72 1.07 -13.10
CA ALA A 81 1.27 1.06 -11.72
C ALA A 81 -0.03 0.27 -11.56
N ASP A 82 -0.19 -0.32 -10.39
CA ASP A 82 -1.44 -0.97 -10.02
C ASP A 82 -2.54 0.09 -9.77
N PRO A 83 -3.78 -0.13 -10.26
CA PRO A 83 -4.86 0.81 -10.04
C PRO A 83 -5.14 1.06 -8.56
N LEU A 84 -5.27 2.32 -8.17
CA LEU A 84 -5.62 2.72 -6.82
C LEU A 84 -7.08 2.39 -6.53
N LEU A 85 -7.32 1.64 -5.47
CA LEU A 85 -8.66 1.35 -4.95
C LEU A 85 -9.09 2.35 -3.88
N LYS A 86 -8.19 2.64 -2.96
CA LYS A 86 -8.47 3.48 -1.80
C LYS A 86 -7.19 4.06 -1.21
N VAL A 87 -7.31 5.27 -0.69
CA VAL A 87 -6.29 5.93 0.13
C VAL A 87 -6.92 6.40 1.43
N THR A 88 -6.20 6.33 2.54
CA THR A 88 -6.67 6.79 3.84
C THR A 88 -5.52 7.33 4.68
N ILE A 89 -5.83 8.31 5.52
CA ILE A 89 -4.91 8.89 6.49
C ILE A 89 -5.35 8.58 7.94
N ILE A 90 -6.13 7.51 8.12
CA ILE A 90 -6.54 7.04 9.44
C ILE A 90 -5.41 6.21 10.03
N PRO A 91 -4.84 6.60 11.19
CA PRO A 91 -3.77 5.84 11.83
C PRO A 91 -4.18 4.41 12.15
N ARG A 92 -3.25 3.49 12.01
CA ARG A 92 -3.47 2.06 12.28
C ARG A 92 -2.65 1.58 13.49
N SER A 93 -3.11 0.51 14.10
CA SER A 93 -2.42 -0.13 15.23
C SER A 93 -1.03 -0.69 14.85
N SER A 94 -0.79 -0.95 13.57
CA SER A 94 0.51 -1.31 13.02
C SER A 94 1.57 -0.21 13.09
N GLY A 95 1.15 1.03 13.41
CA GLY A 95 2.00 2.21 13.43
C GLY A 95 1.92 3.03 12.14
N ALA A 96 1.30 2.53 11.07
CA ALA A 96 1.06 3.29 9.86
C ALA A 96 0.11 4.46 10.15
N LEU A 97 0.43 5.65 9.65
CA LEU A 97 -0.37 6.87 9.80
C LEU A 97 -1.37 7.05 8.65
N GLY A 98 -1.14 6.35 7.55
CA GLY A 98 -2.00 6.25 6.39
C GLY A 98 -1.70 4.96 5.63
N PHE A 99 -2.48 4.64 4.62
CA PHE A 99 -2.14 3.62 3.63
C PHE A 99 -2.93 3.80 2.34
N ALA A 100 -2.34 3.33 1.24
CA ALA A 100 -2.99 3.19 -0.04
C ALA A 100 -3.20 1.71 -0.37
N GLN A 101 -4.40 1.38 -0.85
CA GLN A 101 -4.74 0.04 -1.33
C GLN A 101 -4.82 0.06 -2.84
N TYR A 102 -4.15 -0.88 -3.48
CA TYR A 102 -4.10 -1.04 -4.93
C TYR A 102 -4.76 -2.35 -5.34
N LEU A 103 -5.25 -2.40 -6.58
CA LEU A 103 -5.71 -3.63 -7.23
C LEU A 103 -4.51 -4.28 -7.94
N PRO A 104 -3.92 -5.35 -7.39
CA PRO A 104 -2.77 -5.98 -8.02
C PRO A 104 -3.15 -6.48 -9.42
N LYS A 105 -2.37 -6.11 -10.43
CA LYS A 105 -2.46 -6.72 -11.75
C LYS A 105 -1.90 -8.15 -11.66
N GLU A 106 -2.53 -9.10 -12.34
CA GLU A 106 -2.02 -10.47 -12.44
C GLU A 106 -0.81 -10.52 -13.42
N VAL A 107 0.31 -9.93 -12.98
CA VAL A 107 1.56 -9.89 -13.75
C VAL A 107 2.59 -10.76 -13.05
N PHE A 108 2.90 -11.89 -13.65
CA PHE A 108 3.90 -12.84 -13.13
C PHE A 108 5.34 -12.51 -13.57
N LEU A 109 5.50 -11.84 -14.71
CA LEU A 109 6.80 -11.42 -15.24
C LEU A 109 6.79 -9.91 -15.42
N ARG A 110 7.82 -9.24 -14.91
CA ARG A 110 7.94 -7.78 -14.97
C ARG A 110 9.18 -7.38 -15.75
N THR A 111 9.04 -6.38 -16.60
CA THR A 111 10.15 -5.72 -17.27
C THR A 111 10.81 -4.71 -16.33
N GLU A 112 12.03 -4.24 -16.71
CA GLU A 112 12.71 -3.17 -15.97
C GLU A 112 11.85 -1.90 -15.89
N GLU A 113 11.18 -1.51 -16.97
CA GLU A 113 10.28 -0.36 -17.02
C GLU A 113 9.11 -0.48 -16.04
N GLN A 114 8.49 -1.65 -15.98
CA GLN A 114 7.42 -1.94 -15.02
C GLN A 114 7.91 -1.86 -13.57
N ILE A 115 9.13 -2.32 -13.31
CA ILE A 115 9.75 -2.21 -11.99
C ILE A 115 10.03 -0.75 -11.65
N MET A 116 10.51 0.05 -12.61
CA MET A 116 10.78 1.47 -12.39
C MET A 116 9.52 2.29 -12.13
N ASP A 117 8.38 1.94 -12.72
CA ASP A 117 7.10 2.55 -12.40
C ASP A 117 6.68 2.25 -10.95
N ILE A 118 6.86 1.01 -10.49
CA ILE A 118 6.60 0.63 -9.09
C ILE A 118 7.51 1.42 -8.13
N VAL A 119 8.79 1.52 -8.46
CA VAL A 119 9.77 2.30 -7.67
C VAL A 119 9.38 3.77 -7.62
N SER A 120 9.04 4.36 -8.76
CA SER A 120 8.63 5.76 -8.85
C SER A 120 7.38 6.04 -8.04
N MET A 121 6.38 5.15 -8.11
CA MET A 121 5.17 5.24 -7.30
C MET A 121 5.48 5.15 -5.80
N ALA A 122 6.35 4.23 -5.41
CA ALA A 122 6.73 4.07 -4.00
C ALA A 122 7.53 5.26 -3.44
N LEU A 123 8.33 5.92 -4.27
CA LEU A 123 9.07 7.13 -3.88
C LEU A 123 8.23 8.41 -3.90
N ALA A 124 7.07 8.39 -4.54
CA ALA A 124 6.25 9.58 -4.76
C ALA A 124 5.70 10.18 -3.46
N GLY A 125 5.50 9.38 -2.41
CA GLY A 125 5.14 9.89 -1.08
C GLY A 125 6.22 10.81 -0.53
N ARG A 126 7.47 10.37 -0.54
CA ARG A 126 8.65 11.14 -0.16
C ARG A 126 8.83 12.40 -1.03
N ALA A 127 8.67 12.25 -2.35
CA ALA A 127 8.77 13.37 -3.27
C ALA A 127 7.69 14.43 -3.02
N ALA A 128 6.48 14.03 -2.63
CA ALA A 128 5.42 14.95 -2.25
C ALA A 128 5.78 15.74 -0.98
N GLU A 129 6.36 15.09 0.05
CA GLU A 129 6.84 15.81 1.23
C GLU A 129 7.85 16.88 0.85
N GLU A 130 8.86 16.54 0.05
CA GLU A 130 9.90 17.47 -0.40
C GLU A 130 9.33 18.65 -1.21
N VAL A 131 8.42 18.38 -2.15
CA VAL A 131 7.82 19.41 -3.02
C VAL A 131 6.95 20.38 -2.24
N PHE A 132 6.14 19.89 -1.29
CA PHE A 132 5.16 20.74 -0.59
C PHE A 132 5.69 21.39 0.69
N PHE A 133 6.61 20.72 1.38
CA PHE A 133 7.11 21.21 2.67
C PHE A 133 8.58 21.61 2.64
N GLY A 134 9.33 21.27 1.57
CA GLY A 134 10.77 21.54 1.45
C GLY A 134 11.63 20.70 2.41
N ASP A 135 11.04 19.72 3.08
CA ASP A 135 11.69 18.83 4.04
C ASP A 135 11.10 17.43 3.92
N VAL A 136 11.74 16.45 4.54
CA VAL A 136 11.36 15.04 4.47
C VAL A 136 11.28 14.43 5.86
N THR A 137 10.34 13.49 6.07
CA THR A 137 10.13 12.87 7.37
C THR A 137 10.57 11.40 7.39
N THR A 138 10.51 10.77 8.54
CA THR A 138 10.77 9.34 8.69
C THR A 138 9.62 8.47 8.16
N GLY A 139 8.51 9.07 7.74
CA GLY A 139 7.30 8.36 7.28
C GLY A 139 7.54 7.42 6.10
N ALA A 140 8.45 7.76 5.20
CA ALA A 140 8.78 6.96 4.02
C ALA A 140 9.71 5.76 4.29
N SER A 141 9.99 5.39 5.54
CA SER A 141 10.98 4.35 5.86
C SER A 141 10.64 2.99 5.24
N ASP A 142 9.37 2.60 5.21
CA ASP A 142 8.92 1.34 4.61
C ASP A 142 8.99 1.37 3.08
N ASP A 143 8.63 2.49 2.47
CA ASP A 143 8.74 2.68 1.03
C ASP A 143 10.19 2.60 0.57
N LEU A 144 11.09 3.28 1.26
CA LEU A 144 12.53 3.24 0.98
C LEU A 144 13.09 1.83 1.11
N ARG A 145 12.66 1.07 2.12
CA ARG A 145 13.08 -0.33 2.29
C ARG A 145 12.62 -1.18 1.12
N ARG A 146 11.34 -1.10 0.75
CA ARG A 146 10.78 -1.84 -0.40
C ARG A 146 11.47 -1.49 -1.70
N VAL A 147 11.69 -0.20 -1.96
CA VAL A 147 12.42 0.27 -3.15
C VAL A 147 13.84 -0.29 -3.16
N THR A 148 14.55 -0.22 -2.04
CA THR A 148 15.91 -0.75 -1.92
C THR A 148 15.94 -2.25 -2.22
N ASP A 149 15.08 -3.04 -1.60
CA ASP A 149 14.99 -4.49 -1.82
C ASP A 149 14.68 -4.83 -3.29
N LEU A 150 13.77 -4.07 -3.90
CA LEU A 150 13.40 -4.28 -5.30
C LEU A 150 14.55 -3.95 -6.25
N ILE A 151 15.22 -2.80 -6.07
CA ILE A 151 16.38 -2.40 -6.90
C ILE A 151 17.55 -3.36 -6.71
N TYR A 152 17.85 -3.78 -5.48
CA TYR A 152 18.87 -4.80 -5.27
C TYR A 152 18.52 -6.11 -6.00
N SER A 153 17.25 -6.49 -6.02
CA SER A 153 16.81 -7.69 -6.73
C SER A 153 17.01 -7.59 -8.25
N THR A 154 16.78 -6.41 -8.86
CA THR A 154 17.02 -6.20 -10.29
C THR A 154 18.50 -6.42 -10.66
N ILE A 155 19.41 -6.04 -9.76
CA ILE A 155 20.86 -6.17 -9.96
C ILE A 155 21.32 -7.60 -9.61
N GLN A 156 20.93 -8.09 -8.42
CA GLN A 156 21.48 -9.31 -7.85
C GLN A 156 20.83 -10.59 -8.37
N LEU A 157 19.53 -10.57 -8.71
CA LEU A 157 18.77 -11.77 -9.00
C LEU A 157 18.28 -11.82 -10.44
N TYR A 158 17.89 -10.69 -11.01
CA TYR A 158 17.20 -10.69 -12.31
C TYR A 158 18.10 -10.38 -13.50
N GLY A 159 19.38 -10.01 -13.25
CA GLY A 159 20.33 -9.72 -14.32
C GLY A 159 19.90 -8.55 -15.22
N MET A 160 19.16 -7.59 -14.67
CA MET A 160 18.59 -6.46 -15.43
C MET A 160 19.52 -5.24 -15.49
N ASN A 161 20.65 -5.25 -14.78
CA ASN A 161 21.59 -4.13 -14.80
C ASN A 161 22.57 -4.26 -15.95
N PRO A 162 22.64 -3.30 -16.90
CA PRO A 162 23.49 -3.40 -18.09
C PRO A 162 25.00 -3.41 -17.77
N ASN A 163 25.42 -2.85 -16.65
CA ASN A 163 26.84 -2.82 -16.25
C ASN A 163 27.29 -4.14 -15.60
N VAL A 164 26.38 -4.90 -15.03
CA VAL A 164 26.64 -6.22 -14.41
C VAL A 164 26.41 -7.34 -15.41
N GLY A 165 25.44 -7.17 -16.30
CA GLY A 165 25.05 -8.17 -17.29
C GLY A 165 24.14 -9.25 -16.71
N GLN A 166 24.03 -10.37 -17.45
CA GLN A 166 23.09 -11.46 -17.16
C GLN A 166 23.68 -12.43 -16.12
N LEU A 167 23.96 -11.93 -14.94
CA LEU A 167 24.49 -12.69 -13.81
C LEU A 167 23.53 -12.63 -12.64
N ALA A 168 23.51 -13.67 -11.83
CA ALA A 168 22.76 -13.70 -10.57
C ALA A 168 23.71 -13.96 -9.40
N PHE A 169 23.54 -13.19 -8.33
CA PHE A 169 24.27 -13.29 -7.07
C PHE A 169 23.27 -13.54 -5.94
N PRO A 170 22.76 -14.77 -5.77
CA PRO A 170 21.81 -15.07 -4.72
C PRO A 170 22.40 -14.74 -3.34
N LYS A 171 21.57 -14.20 -2.45
CA LYS A 171 21.99 -13.99 -1.06
C LYS A 171 22.41 -15.31 -0.44
N ASP A 172 23.55 -15.32 0.26
CA ASP A 172 23.99 -16.46 1.05
C ASP A 172 22.90 -16.73 2.12
N PRO A 173 22.43 -17.97 2.28
CA PRO A 173 21.38 -18.31 3.24
C PRO A 173 21.81 -18.24 4.70
N ASN A 174 23.03 -17.77 5.04
CA ASN A 174 23.54 -17.62 6.41
C ASN A 174 23.21 -16.29 7.05
#